data_2b85b0fa3b592b12afc3769313969f06
#
_entry.id   2b85b0fa3b592b12afc3769313969f06
#
_cell.length_a   1.000
_cell.length_b   1.000
_cell.length_c   1.000
_cell.angle_alpha   90.00
_cell.angle_beta   90.00
_cell.angle_gamma   90.00
#
_symmetry.space_group_name_H-M   'P 1'
#
loop_
_entity.id
_entity.type
_entity.pdbx_description
1 polymer ?
#
loop_
_entity_poly.entity_id
_entity_poly.type
_entity_poly.pdbx_seq_one_letter_code
_entity_poly.pdbx_strand_id
1 'polypeptide(L)'
;MTSIVAVLGTLLGATLNHLLAARTANRAEHLARADRLRAERMDAYCTLGGALTNYRRGQLDLWYARQESPEQSSWIELRREEQRLRSAALEALYRMELLTDDESLIAKGWEALQAVDRMNELETGEELDQQRAVSRTLIAAFIRASKPFVALRIDGPKKIGEPKKIGEPKKIEGSKK
;
A
#
# COMPACT_ATOMS: atom_id res chain seq x y z
N MET A 1 42.26 -47.53 0.35
CA MET A 1 41.10 -47.02 -0.43
C MET A 1 40.03 -46.25 0.40
N THR A 2 39.99 -46.41 1.71
CA THR A 2 39.02 -45.75 2.61
C THR A 2 39.20 -44.23 2.72
N SER A 3 40.39 -43.68 2.54
CA SER A 3 40.68 -42.25 2.73
C SER A 3 40.06 -41.34 1.64
N ILE A 4 39.97 -41.80 0.40
CA ILE A 4 39.41 -41.01 -0.74
C ILE A 4 37.89 -40.86 -0.62
N VAL A 5 37.21 -41.91 -0.18
CA VAL A 5 35.75 -41.90 0.02
C VAL A 5 35.33 -40.94 1.13
N ALA A 6 36.12 -40.88 2.21
CA ALA A 6 35.87 -39.93 3.31
C ALA A 6 36.04 -38.47 2.89
N VAL A 7 37.06 -38.15 2.09
CA VAL A 7 37.30 -36.80 1.57
C VAL A 7 36.20 -36.35 0.58
N LEU A 8 35.77 -37.26 -0.29
CA LEU A 8 34.65 -36.98 -1.20
C LEU A 8 33.34 -36.78 -0.46
N GLY A 9 33.06 -37.52 0.60
CA GLY A 9 31.88 -37.35 1.44
C GLY A 9 31.84 -36.01 2.17
N THR A 10 32.96 -35.55 2.71
CA THR A 10 33.05 -34.24 3.37
C THR A 10 32.92 -33.07 2.39
N LEU A 11 33.50 -33.17 1.19
CA LEU A 11 33.39 -32.16 0.15
C LEU A 11 31.95 -32.07 -0.36
N LEU A 12 31.27 -33.18 -0.61
CA LEU A 12 29.86 -33.21 -0.99
C LEU A 12 28.94 -32.65 0.11
N GLY A 13 29.22 -33.01 1.36
CA GLY A 13 28.46 -32.48 2.51
C GLY A 13 28.64 -30.97 2.69
N ALA A 14 29.87 -30.48 2.53
CA ALA A 14 30.16 -29.04 2.63
C ALA A 14 29.50 -28.23 1.49
N THR A 15 29.56 -28.75 0.24
CA THR A 15 28.90 -28.07 -0.90
C THR A 15 27.39 -28.07 -0.79
N LEU A 16 26.79 -29.16 -0.33
CA LEU A 16 25.35 -29.25 -0.11
C LEU A 16 24.90 -28.28 0.99
N ASN A 17 25.61 -28.23 2.11
CA ASN A 17 25.34 -27.28 3.19
C ASN A 17 25.46 -25.82 2.70
N HIS A 18 26.46 -25.52 1.89
CA HIS A 18 26.65 -24.18 1.35
C HIS A 18 25.50 -23.77 0.41
N LEU A 19 25.03 -24.69 -0.43
CA LEU A 19 23.91 -24.47 -1.33
C LEU A 19 22.59 -24.27 -0.56
N LEU A 20 22.37 -25.05 0.49
CA LEU A 20 21.17 -24.89 1.35
C LEU A 20 21.22 -23.59 2.15
N ALA A 21 22.39 -23.24 2.72
CA ALA A 21 22.59 -21.99 3.42
C ALA A 21 22.36 -20.76 2.50
N ALA A 22 22.90 -20.80 1.27
CA ALA A 22 22.67 -19.74 0.29
C ALA A 22 21.20 -19.59 -0.10
N ARG A 23 20.47 -20.70 -0.27
CA ARG A 23 19.03 -20.68 -0.57
C ARG A 23 18.21 -20.10 0.60
N THR A 24 18.53 -20.44 1.83
CA THR A 24 17.83 -19.91 3.01
C THR A 24 18.15 -18.43 3.21
N ALA A 25 19.41 -18.01 3.02
CA ALA A 25 19.79 -16.60 3.07
C ALA A 25 19.08 -15.76 2.01
N ASN A 26 19.03 -16.22 0.76
CA ASN A 26 18.31 -15.51 -0.32
C ASN A 26 16.81 -15.40 -0.02
N ARG A 27 16.17 -16.45 0.51
CA ARG A 27 14.76 -16.39 0.91
C ARG A 27 14.53 -15.38 2.03
N ALA A 28 15.39 -15.38 3.04
CA ALA A 28 15.30 -14.42 4.14
C ALA A 28 15.47 -12.98 3.65
N GLU A 29 16.38 -12.73 2.71
CA GLU A 29 16.60 -11.42 2.12
C GLU A 29 15.39 -10.94 1.29
N HIS A 30 14.78 -11.83 0.49
CA HIS A 30 13.56 -11.50 -0.26
C HIS A 30 12.39 -11.17 0.66
N LEU A 31 12.21 -11.91 1.75
CA LEU A 31 11.17 -11.61 2.75
C LEU A 31 11.42 -10.27 3.43
N ALA A 32 12.67 -10.01 3.86
CA ALA A 32 13.02 -8.74 4.49
C ALA A 32 12.81 -7.53 3.56
N ARG A 33 13.10 -7.67 2.26
CA ARG A 33 12.83 -6.62 1.26
C ARG A 33 11.33 -6.38 1.09
N ALA A 34 10.53 -7.45 1.02
CA ALA A 34 9.08 -7.36 0.90
C ALA A 34 8.45 -6.70 2.14
N ASP A 35 8.91 -7.03 3.33
CA ASP A 35 8.45 -6.44 4.59
C ASP A 35 8.81 -4.95 4.68
N ARG A 36 10.03 -4.58 4.24
CA ARG A 36 10.45 -3.17 4.18
C ARG A 36 9.57 -2.37 3.22
N LEU A 37 9.38 -2.84 2.00
CA LEU A 37 8.54 -2.15 1.01
C LEU A 37 7.09 -1.98 1.52
N ARG A 38 6.58 -3.00 2.20
CA ARG A 38 5.27 -2.94 2.82
C ARG A 38 5.19 -1.88 3.93
N ALA A 39 6.20 -1.80 4.79
CA ALA A 39 6.27 -0.77 5.83
C ALA A 39 6.35 0.63 5.22
N GLU A 40 7.14 0.83 4.17
CA GLU A 40 7.25 2.08 3.44
C GLU A 40 5.93 2.49 2.78
N ARG A 41 5.20 1.54 2.17
CA ARG A 41 3.86 1.78 1.62
C ARG A 41 2.86 2.19 2.72
N MET A 42 2.86 1.48 3.83
CA MET A 42 1.96 1.80 4.95
C MET A 42 2.23 3.21 5.48
N ASP A 43 3.50 3.58 5.66
CA ASP A 43 3.89 4.91 6.10
C ASP A 43 3.44 5.99 5.09
N ALA A 44 3.68 5.78 3.79
CA ALA A 44 3.27 6.71 2.74
C ALA A 44 1.74 6.92 2.70
N TYR A 45 0.94 5.83 2.81
CA TYR A 45 -0.52 5.93 2.78
C TYR A 45 -1.08 6.62 4.03
N CYS A 46 -0.51 6.33 5.19
CA CYS A 46 -0.88 7.02 6.44
C CYS A 46 -0.49 8.50 6.38
N THR A 47 0.69 8.82 5.88
CA THR A 47 1.17 10.20 5.73
C THR A 47 0.27 10.99 4.79
N LEU A 48 -0.12 10.43 3.65
CA LEU A 48 -1.06 11.09 2.72
C LEU A 48 -2.42 11.32 3.36
N GLY A 49 -2.99 10.31 4.03
CA GLY A 49 -4.28 10.45 4.72
C GLY A 49 -4.25 11.54 5.80
N GLY A 50 -3.15 11.62 6.56
CA GLY A 50 -2.91 12.66 7.56
C GLY A 50 -2.76 14.05 6.93
N ALA A 51 -1.93 14.17 5.89
CA ALA A 51 -1.70 15.43 5.18
C ALA A 51 -2.97 15.99 4.54
N LEU A 52 -3.78 15.14 3.88
CA LEU A 52 -5.09 15.52 3.32
C LEU A 52 -6.07 16.00 4.42
N THR A 53 -6.06 15.36 5.57
CA THR A 53 -6.91 15.75 6.71
C THR A 53 -6.49 17.09 7.28
N ASN A 54 -5.19 17.35 7.42
CA ASN A 54 -4.66 18.61 7.89
C ASN A 54 -4.93 19.73 6.86
N TYR A 55 -4.71 19.45 5.57
CA TYR A 55 -4.99 20.40 4.51
C TYR A 55 -6.48 20.78 4.47
N ARG A 56 -7.38 19.79 4.59
CA ARG A 56 -8.81 20.04 4.70
C ARG A 56 -9.16 20.95 5.88
N ARG A 57 -8.49 20.79 7.03
CA ARG A 57 -8.66 21.68 8.17
C ARG A 57 -8.21 23.11 7.86
N GLY A 58 -7.03 23.27 7.26
CA GLY A 58 -6.51 24.58 6.86
C GLY A 58 -7.44 25.33 5.88
N GLN A 59 -8.08 24.60 4.95
CA GLN A 59 -9.07 25.15 4.03
C GLN A 59 -10.31 25.68 4.79
N LEU A 60 -10.78 24.94 5.79
CA LEU A 60 -11.89 25.38 6.63
C LEU A 60 -11.55 26.63 7.43
N ASP A 61 -10.40 26.63 8.08
CA ASP A 61 -9.93 27.77 8.90
C ASP A 61 -9.81 29.03 8.04
N LEU A 62 -9.29 28.91 6.83
CA LEU A 62 -9.19 30.01 5.87
C LEU A 62 -10.57 30.48 5.37
N TRP A 63 -11.49 29.55 5.08
CA TRP A 63 -12.84 29.89 4.64
C TRP A 63 -13.59 30.70 5.72
N TYR A 64 -13.61 30.23 6.97
CA TYR A 64 -14.25 30.94 8.07
C TYR A 64 -13.63 32.32 8.32
N ALA A 65 -12.31 32.42 8.29
CA ALA A 65 -11.64 33.70 8.47
C ALA A 65 -12.03 34.74 7.39
N ARG A 66 -12.25 34.31 6.15
CA ARG A 66 -12.75 35.17 5.08
C ARG A 66 -14.18 35.69 5.32
N GLN A 67 -15.03 34.86 5.92
CA GLN A 67 -16.40 35.27 6.24
C GLN A 67 -16.46 36.24 7.43
N GLU A 68 -15.59 36.03 8.42
CA GLU A 68 -15.55 36.88 9.63
C GLU A 68 -14.88 38.23 9.39
N SER A 69 -13.84 38.27 8.59
CA SER A 69 -13.05 39.48 8.35
C SER A 69 -12.71 39.62 6.87
N PRO A 70 -13.45 40.47 6.12
CA PRO A 70 -13.18 40.71 4.70
C PRO A 70 -11.83 41.34 4.42
N GLU A 71 -11.17 41.93 5.42
CA GLU A 71 -9.85 42.55 5.27
C GLU A 71 -8.79 41.49 5.01
N GLN A 72 -8.13 41.58 3.86
CA GLN A 72 -7.13 40.63 3.38
C GLN A 72 -5.93 40.47 4.33
N SER A 73 -5.62 41.48 5.13
CA SER A 73 -4.53 41.47 6.10
C SER A 73 -4.73 40.45 7.24
N SER A 74 -5.99 40.20 7.63
CA SER A 74 -6.33 39.36 8.77
C SER A 74 -6.12 37.86 8.52
N TRP A 75 -6.11 37.41 7.25
CA TRP A 75 -5.99 35.99 6.90
C TRP A 75 -4.76 35.63 6.07
N ILE A 76 -3.76 36.55 5.96
CA ILE A 76 -2.49 36.30 5.25
C ILE A 76 -1.76 35.11 5.84
N GLU A 77 -1.68 35.01 7.17
CA GLU A 77 -0.98 33.90 7.84
C GLU A 77 -1.72 32.57 7.63
N LEU A 78 -3.05 32.57 7.68
CA LEU A 78 -3.85 31.35 7.39
C LEU A 78 -3.69 30.90 5.95
N ARG A 79 -3.55 31.83 5.01
CA ARG A 79 -3.28 31.51 3.60
C ARG A 79 -1.87 30.91 3.39
N ARG A 80 -0.88 31.42 4.11
CA ARG A 80 0.47 30.81 4.09
C ARG A 80 0.46 29.41 4.66
N GLU A 81 -0.24 29.21 5.77
CA GLU A 81 -0.38 27.89 6.39
C GLU A 81 -1.16 26.92 5.49
N GLU A 82 -2.23 27.36 4.86
CA GLU A 82 -2.98 26.58 3.86
C GLU A 82 -2.06 26.11 2.72
N GLN A 83 -1.25 27.04 2.15
CA GLN A 83 -0.30 26.71 1.09
C GLN A 83 0.75 25.70 1.55
N ARG A 84 1.22 25.81 2.79
CA ARG A 84 2.16 24.85 3.39
C ARG A 84 1.51 23.45 3.51
N LEU A 85 0.27 23.40 3.99
CA LEU A 85 -0.49 22.16 4.14
C LEU A 85 -0.79 21.52 2.78
N ARG A 86 -1.11 22.33 1.76
CA ARG A 86 -1.28 21.88 0.38
C ARG A 86 0.00 21.25 -0.18
N SER A 87 1.13 21.92 0.03
CA SER A 87 2.44 21.42 -0.43
C SER A 87 2.78 20.10 0.25
N ALA A 88 2.53 19.95 1.56
CA ALA A 88 2.74 18.70 2.28
C ALA A 88 1.82 17.57 1.79
N ALA A 89 0.58 17.87 1.42
CA ALA A 89 -0.35 16.88 0.86
C ALA A 89 0.10 16.42 -0.54
N LEU A 90 0.60 17.34 -1.38
CA LEU A 90 1.16 17.02 -2.70
C LEU A 90 2.43 16.15 -2.58
N GLU A 91 3.34 16.50 -1.68
CA GLU A 91 4.56 15.72 -1.43
C GLU A 91 4.22 14.30 -1.00
N ALA A 92 3.28 14.15 -0.07
CA ALA A 92 2.82 12.84 0.39
C ALA A 92 2.14 12.04 -0.74
N LEU A 93 1.39 12.71 -1.62
CA LEU A 93 0.74 12.10 -2.79
C LEU A 93 1.78 11.56 -3.78
N TYR A 94 2.78 12.37 -4.14
CA TYR A 94 3.85 11.92 -5.02
C TYR A 94 4.67 10.76 -4.42
N ARG A 95 4.94 10.82 -3.10
CA ARG A 95 5.60 9.71 -2.41
C ARG A 95 4.78 8.41 -2.49
N MET A 96 3.46 8.50 -2.33
CA MET A 96 2.56 7.37 -2.48
C MET A 96 2.58 6.82 -3.91
N GLU A 97 2.54 7.69 -4.91
CA GLU A 97 2.57 7.35 -6.34
C GLU A 97 3.87 6.62 -6.71
N LEU A 98 5.02 7.02 -6.16
CA LEU A 98 6.30 6.34 -6.36
C LEU A 98 6.38 4.93 -5.74
N LEU A 99 5.53 4.63 -4.77
CA LEU A 99 5.52 3.36 -4.03
C LEU A 99 4.43 2.39 -4.47
N THR A 100 3.54 2.80 -5.39
CA THR A 100 2.44 1.95 -5.85
C THR A 100 2.23 2.06 -7.36
N ASP A 101 2.01 0.91 -8.00
CA ASP A 101 1.72 0.82 -9.44
C ASP A 101 0.20 0.73 -9.71
N ASP A 102 -0.65 0.84 -8.69
CA ASP A 102 -2.10 0.74 -8.82
C ASP A 102 -2.71 2.10 -9.18
N GLU A 103 -3.03 2.26 -10.47
CA GLU A 103 -3.63 3.49 -11.00
C GLU A 103 -4.94 3.87 -10.33
N SER A 104 -5.75 2.89 -9.89
CA SER A 104 -7.00 3.15 -9.18
C SER A 104 -6.77 3.76 -7.81
N LEU A 105 -5.72 3.31 -7.09
CA LEU A 105 -5.35 3.88 -5.80
C LEU A 105 -4.78 5.29 -5.97
N ILE A 106 -3.95 5.50 -7.00
CA ILE A 106 -3.39 6.81 -7.36
C ILE A 106 -4.51 7.80 -7.67
N ALA A 107 -5.46 7.41 -8.51
CA ALA A 107 -6.62 8.23 -8.85
C ALA A 107 -7.43 8.64 -7.61
N LYS A 108 -7.66 7.73 -6.64
CA LYS A 108 -8.36 8.05 -5.38
C LYS A 108 -7.59 9.06 -4.52
N GLY A 109 -6.27 9.01 -4.52
CA GLY A 109 -5.44 10.02 -3.85
C GLY A 109 -5.64 11.41 -4.46
N TRP A 110 -5.59 11.50 -5.79
CA TRP A 110 -5.84 12.73 -6.55
C TRP A 110 -7.27 13.25 -6.37
N GLU A 111 -8.27 12.38 -6.45
CA GLU A 111 -9.68 12.74 -6.21
C GLU A 111 -9.88 13.35 -4.82
N ALA A 112 -9.25 12.76 -3.79
CA ALA A 112 -9.33 13.26 -2.43
C ALA A 112 -8.66 14.64 -2.30
N LEU A 113 -7.50 14.86 -2.92
CA LEU A 113 -6.81 16.15 -2.93
C LEU A 113 -7.66 17.23 -3.63
N GLN A 114 -8.16 16.94 -4.84
CA GLN A 114 -9.00 17.86 -5.60
C GLN A 114 -10.30 18.23 -4.85
N ALA A 115 -10.87 17.28 -4.12
CA ALA A 115 -12.06 17.56 -3.31
C ALA A 115 -11.75 18.51 -2.15
N VAL A 116 -10.54 18.50 -1.62
CA VAL A 116 -10.08 19.46 -0.61
C VAL A 116 -9.78 20.82 -1.25
N ASP A 117 -9.10 20.85 -2.40
CA ASP A 117 -8.80 22.09 -3.14
C ASP A 117 -10.04 22.92 -3.41
N ARG A 118 -11.17 22.29 -3.82
CA ARG A 118 -12.43 22.97 -4.14
C ARG A 118 -13.07 23.69 -2.95
N MET A 119 -12.73 23.35 -1.71
CA MET A 119 -13.33 23.98 -0.53
C MET A 119 -13.02 25.47 -0.42
N ASN A 120 -11.94 25.92 -1.02
CA ASN A 120 -11.53 27.33 -1.00
C ASN A 120 -12.35 28.21 -1.97
N GLU A 121 -13.02 27.62 -2.96
CA GLU A 121 -13.75 28.32 -4.02
C GLU A 121 -15.24 28.54 -3.69
N LEU A 122 -15.71 27.97 -2.57
CA LEU A 122 -17.12 27.96 -2.22
C LEU A 122 -17.56 29.28 -1.58
N GLU A 123 -18.74 29.74 -1.95
CA GLU A 123 -19.29 31.03 -1.50
C GLU A 123 -20.23 30.86 -0.31
N THR A 124 -20.96 29.75 -0.22
CA THR A 124 -21.99 29.54 0.80
C THR A 124 -21.60 28.47 1.81
N GLY A 125 -22.14 28.62 3.04
CA GLY A 125 -21.93 27.62 4.10
C GLY A 125 -22.56 26.25 3.78
N GLU A 126 -23.65 26.23 3.02
CA GLU A 126 -24.31 24.98 2.61
C GLU A 126 -23.43 24.19 1.63
N GLU A 127 -22.87 24.86 0.62
CA GLU A 127 -21.90 24.25 -0.31
C GLU A 127 -20.67 23.75 0.44
N LEU A 128 -20.17 24.52 1.40
CA LEU A 128 -19.05 24.11 2.23
C LEU A 128 -19.36 22.82 3.01
N ASP A 129 -20.52 22.72 3.64
CA ASP A 129 -20.92 21.54 4.41
C ASP A 129 -21.05 20.29 3.52
N GLN A 130 -21.60 20.44 2.31
CA GLN A 130 -21.64 19.38 1.31
C GLN A 130 -20.22 18.96 0.91
N GLN A 131 -19.34 19.91 0.59
CA GLN A 131 -17.97 19.62 0.18
C GLN A 131 -17.13 19.03 1.32
N ARG A 132 -17.39 19.42 2.57
CA ARG A 132 -16.81 18.79 3.77
C ARG A 132 -17.15 17.30 3.88
N ALA A 133 -18.39 16.94 3.58
CA ALA A 133 -18.83 15.54 3.59
C ALA A 133 -18.18 14.75 2.43
N VAL A 134 -18.13 15.34 1.23
CA VAL A 134 -17.50 14.74 0.05
C VAL A 134 -16.01 14.49 0.30
N SER A 135 -15.25 15.52 0.69
CA SER A 135 -13.80 15.39 0.92
C SER A 135 -13.46 14.36 2.00
N ARG A 136 -14.24 14.33 3.10
CA ARG A 136 -14.11 13.30 4.15
C ARG A 136 -14.32 11.88 3.60
N THR A 137 -15.35 11.71 2.79
CA THR A 137 -15.70 10.41 2.18
C THR A 137 -14.61 9.93 1.25
N LEU A 138 -14.04 10.81 0.42
CA LEU A 138 -12.99 10.48 -0.53
C LEU A 138 -11.67 10.15 0.19
N ILE A 139 -11.27 10.90 1.21
CA ILE A 139 -10.11 10.56 2.05
C ILE A 139 -10.30 9.18 2.69
N ALA A 140 -11.49 8.90 3.24
CA ALA A 140 -11.77 7.59 3.83
C ALA A 140 -11.82 6.46 2.78
N ALA A 141 -12.26 6.75 1.55
CA ALA A 141 -12.24 5.80 0.44
C ALA A 141 -10.81 5.46 0.02
N PHE A 142 -9.92 6.45 -0.08
CA PHE A 142 -8.49 6.23 -0.32
C PHE A 142 -7.88 5.32 0.75
N ILE A 143 -8.08 5.63 2.05
CA ILE A 143 -7.55 4.82 3.16
C ILE A 143 -8.11 3.39 3.13
N ARG A 144 -9.38 3.20 2.79
CA ARG A 144 -9.94 1.85 2.64
C ARG A 144 -9.33 1.09 1.47
N ALA A 145 -9.14 1.78 0.35
CA ALA A 145 -8.56 1.19 -0.85
C ALA A 145 -7.07 0.82 -0.67
N SER A 146 -6.33 1.51 0.21
CA SER A 146 -4.92 1.21 0.48
C SER A 146 -4.70 -0.05 1.33
N LYS A 147 -5.70 -0.52 2.08
CA LYS A 147 -5.57 -1.67 2.99
C LYS A 147 -5.02 -2.96 2.34
N PRO A 148 -5.46 -3.39 1.15
CA PRO A 148 -4.94 -4.61 0.53
C PRO A 148 -3.43 -4.57 0.25
N PHE A 149 -2.87 -3.38 0.01
CA PHE A 149 -1.45 -3.19 -0.32
C PHE A 149 -0.52 -3.28 0.89
N VAL A 150 -1.09 -3.15 2.09
CA VAL A 150 -0.37 -3.24 3.36
C VAL A 150 -0.79 -4.45 4.21
N ALA A 151 -1.82 -5.19 3.83
CA ALA A 151 -2.23 -6.40 4.52
C ALA A 151 -1.12 -7.47 4.46
N LEU A 152 -0.90 -8.19 5.57
CA LEU A 152 -0.07 -9.41 5.54
C LEU A 152 -0.75 -10.41 4.61
N ARG A 153 -0.11 -10.73 3.48
CA ARG A 153 -0.42 -11.97 2.80
C ARG A 153 0.08 -13.12 3.70
N ILE A 154 -0.80 -13.58 4.57
CA ILE A 154 -0.63 -14.90 5.16
C ILE A 154 -0.98 -15.85 4.01
N ASP A 155 0.02 -16.15 3.16
CA ASP A 155 -0.11 -17.27 2.23
C ASP A 155 -0.27 -18.50 3.14
N GLY A 156 -1.51 -18.90 3.32
CA GLY A 156 -1.81 -20.16 3.99
C GLY A 156 -0.99 -21.27 3.31
N PRO A 157 -0.61 -22.33 4.01
CA PRO A 157 0.20 -23.41 3.45
C PRO A 157 -0.44 -23.82 2.13
N LYS A 158 0.32 -23.69 1.00
CA LYS A 158 -0.09 -24.21 -0.30
C LYS A 158 -0.60 -25.63 -0.03
N LYS A 159 -1.89 -25.87 -0.23
CA LYS A 159 -2.42 -27.24 -0.20
C LYS A 159 -1.51 -28.06 -1.11
N ILE A 160 -0.68 -28.88 -0.48
CA ILE A 160 0.14 -29.88 -1.18
C ILE A 160 -0.89 -30.68 -1.95
N GLY A 161 -0.78 -30.67 -3.28
CA GLY A 161 -1.77 -31.23 -4.18
C GLY A 161 -2.19 -32.62 -3.70
N GLU A 162 -3.48 -32.86 -3.66
CA GLU A 162 -4.06 -34.18 -3.43
C GLU A 162 -3.32 -35.17 -4.34
N PRO A 163 -2.85 -36.33 -3.81
CA PRO A 163 -2.21 -37.35 -4.64
C PRO A 163 -3.17 -37.75 -5.73
N LYS A 164 -2.74 -37.60 -7.01
CA LYS A 164 -3.50 -38.13 -8.15
C LYS A 164 -3.91 -39.58 -7.85
N LYS A 165 -5.21 -39.79 -7.77
CA LYS A 165 -5.77 -41.14 -7.69
C LYS A 165 -5.20 -41.97 -8.84
N ILE A 166 -4.36 -42.95 -8.49
CA ILE A 166 -3.86 -43.96 -9.42
C ILE A 166 -5.09 -44.69 -9.92
N GLY A 167 -5.30 -44.64 -11.23
CA GLY A 167 -6.47 -45.26 -11.89
C GLY A 167 -6.57 -46.75 -11.55
N GLU A 168 -7.78 -47.17 -11.22
CA GLU A 168 -8.14 -48.58 -11.05
C GLU A 168 -7.78 -49.38 -12.31
N PRO A 169 -7.22 -50.63 -12.17
CA PRO A 169 -6.87 -51.45 -13.30
C PRO A 169 -8.16 -51.88 -14.03
N LYS A 170 -8.21 -51.64 -15.35
CA LYS A 170 -9.28 -52.13 -16.22
C LYS A 170 -9.40 -53.65 -16.12
N LYS A 171 -10.56 -54.11 -15.65
CA LYS A 171 -10.96 -55.52 -15.70
C LYS A 171 -11.01 -55.98 -17.17
N ILE A 172 -10.14 -56.89 -17.51
CA ILE A 172 -10.17 -57.60 -18.80
C ILE A 172 -11.32 -58.61 -18.73
N GLU A 173 -12.45 -58.33 -19.36
CA GLU A 173 -13.51 -59.32 -19.58
C GLU A 173 -13.05 -60.29 -20.66
N GLY A 174 -12.92 -61.53 -20.24
CA GLY A 174 -12.53 -62.65 -21.08
C GLY A 174 -13.55 -62.99 -22.14
N SER A 175 -13.02 -63.19 -23.35
CA SER A 175 -13.69 -63.82 -24.48
C SER A 175 -14.26 -65.16 -24.11
N LYS A 176 -15.57 -65.37 -24.36
CA LYS A 176 -16.16 -66.70 -24.57
C LYS A 176 -16.80 -66.71 -25.95
N LYS A 177 -16.27 -67.62 -26.73
CA LYS A 177 -16.83 -68.36 -27.90
C LYS A 177 -18.17 -67.88 -28.41
#